data_9e0d0fd9a1e4f282a1c42124f2635ea8
#
_entry.id   9e0d0fd9a1e4f282a1c42124f2635ea8
#
_cell.length_a   1.000
_cell.length_b   1.000
_cell.length_c   1.000
_cell.angle_alpha   90.00
_cell.angle_beta   90.00
_cell.angle_gamma   90.00
#
_symmetry.space_group_name_H-M   'P 1'
#
loop_
_entity.id
_entity.type
_entity.pdbx_description
1 polymer ?
#
loop_
_entity_poly.entity_id
_entity_poly.type
_entity_poly.pdbx_seq_one_letter_code
_entity_poly.pdbx_strand_id
1 'polypeptide(L)'
;MFEYSKTAAVTDAEVWKYIEDEMQRQEQHIEMIASENYASPAVMSAQGSQLTNKYAEGYPGKRYYGGCQFVDEVERIAIARAKKLFCEPAGVEMAVNVQPHSGAQANAAVFMAVLNEGDTFMGMSLADGGHLSHGMHLNFSGKFFHCVPYGLGEDEKIDYDEVERLAKEAKPKLIVAGASAYSLKIDFKRFAEIAHSVGALLMVDMAHYAGLIAAGVYPSPFGYADIVT
;
A
#
# COMPACT_ATOMS: atom_id res chain seq x y z
N MET A 1 -29.42 -11.13 20.31
CA MET A 1 -28.05 -11.25 20.88
C MET A 1 -27.32 -12.31 20.05
N PHE A 2 -26.16 -11.97 19.48
CA PHE A 2 -25.39 -12.94 18.69
C PHE A 2 -24.73 -13.94 19.65
N GLU A 3 -25.02 -15.24 19.49
CA GLU A 3 -24.38 -16.29 20.26
C GLU A 3 -23.00 -16.60 19.67
N TYR A 4 -21.97 -16.05 20.26
CA TYR A 4 -20.58 -16.33 19.88
C TYR A 4 -20.10 -17.75 20.20
N SER A 5 -20.90 -18.54 20.90
CA SER A 5 -20.60 -19.94 21.22
C SER A 5 -20.61 -20.87 19.99
N LYS A 6 -21.25 -20.45 18.90
CA LYS A 6 -21.26 -21.20 17.63
C LYS A 6 -20.20 -20.63 16.70
N THR A 7 -18.99 -21.11 16.85
CA THR A 7 -17.88 -20.80 15.95
C THR A 7 -17.91 -21.68 14.70
N ALA A 8 -17.10 -21.36 13.69
CA ALA A 8 -16.97 -22.21 12.50
C ALA A 8 -16.61 -23.67 12.86
N ALA A 9 -15.83 -23.90 13.91
CA ALA A 9 -15.50 -25.24 14.41
C ALA A 9 -16.73 -26.10 14.75
N VAL A 10 -17.83 -25.46 15.19
CA VAL A 10 -19.08 -26.18 15.54
C VAL A 10 -20.06 -26.23 14.39
N THR A 11 -20.09 -25.17 13.55
CA THR A 11 -21.10 -25.01 12.49
C THR A 11 -20.64 -25.53 11.14
N ASP A 12 -19.32 -25.57 10.89
CA ASP A 12 -18.72 -26.02 9.63
C ASP A 12 -17.36 -26.71 9.91
N ALA A 13 -17.43 -27.95 10.28
CA ALA A 13 -16.23 -28.72 10.61
C ALA A 13 -15.32 -28.98 9.41
N GLU A 14 -15.86 -28.98 8.19
CA GLU A 14 -15.08 -29.17 6.96
C GLU A 14 -14.18 -27.98 6.71
N VAL A 15 -14.71 -26.77 6.77
CA VAL A 15 -13.92 -25.53 6.64
C VAL A 15 -12.95 -25.38 7.81
N TRP A 16 -13.42 -25.67 9.04
CA TRP A 16 -12.59 -25.52 10.23
C TRP A 16 -11.34 -26.41 10.20
N LYS A 17 -11.46 -27.63 9.66
CA LYS A 17 -10.29 -28.51 9.46
C LYS A 17 -9.18 -27.81 8.68
N TYR A 18 -9.48 -27.12 7.61
CA TYR A 18 -8.48 -26.45 6.79
C TYR A 18 -7.94 -25.18 7.46
N ILE A 19 -8.73 -24.54 8.31
CA ILE A 19 -8.22 -23.43 9.16
C ILE A 19 -7.18 -23.95 10.15
N GLU A 20 -7.42 -25.11 10.77
CA GLU A 20 -6.45 -25.75 11.66
C GLU A 20 -5.20 -26.24 10.91
N ASP A 21 -5.38 -26.84 9.73
CA ASP A 21 -4.27 -27.29 8.88
C ASP A 21 -3.39 -26.09 8.47
N GLU A 22 -3.99 -24.95 8.12
CA GLU A 22 -3.25 -23.73 7.77
C GLU A 22 -2.55 -23.11 9.00
N MET A 23 -3.19 -23.11 10.16
CA MET A 23 -2.54 -22.67 11.40
C MET A 23 -1.29 -23.53 11.70
N GLN A 24 -1.37 -24.84 11.53
CA GLN A 24 -0.22 -25.74 11.69
C GLN A 24 0.86 -25.49 10.65
N ARG A 25 0.47 -25.22 9.38
CA ARG A 25 1.42 -24.88 8.33
C ARG A 25 2.20 -23.63 8.70
N GLN A 26 1.54 -22.58 9.16
CA GLN A 26 2.19 -21.33 9.57
C GLN A 26 3.16 -21.53 10.74
N GLU A 27 2.80 -22.36 11.71
CA GLU A 27 3.65 -22.68 12.87
C GLU A 27 4.89 -23.52 12.51
N GLN A 28 4.79 -24.36 11.48
CA GLN A 28 5.81 -25.35 11.15
C GLN A 28 6.73 -24.93 9.99
N HIS A 29 6.41 -23.87 9.27
CA HIS A 29 7.14 -23.44 8.09
C HIS A 29 7.70 -22.03 8.26
N ILE A 30 8.83 -21.78 7.64
CA ILE A 30 9.38 -20.43 7.54
C ILE A 30 8.74 -19.76 6.32
N GLU A 31 8.06 -18.65 6.57
CA GLU A 31 7.48 -17.86 5.50
C GLU A 31 8.55 -17.02 4.80
N MET A 32 8.66 -17.18 3.47
CA MET A 32 9.63 -16.47 2.64
C MET A 32 8.98 -15.52 1.63
N ILE A 33 7.66 -15.37 1.68
CA ILE A 33 6.94 -14.42 0.82
C ILE A 33 6.98 -13.04 1.49
N ALA A 34 7.70 -12.10 0.88
CA ALA A 34 7.96 -10.78 1.45
C ALA A 34 6.69 -9.97 1.75
N SER A 35 5.60 -10.22 1.03
CA SER A 35 4.30 -9.54 1.23
C SER A 35 3.46 -10.13 2.36
N GLU A 36 3.82 -11.28 2.91
CA GLU A 36 3.08 -11.88 4.01
C GLU A 36 3.52 -11.32 5.36
N ASN A 37 2.56 -11.14 6.26
CA ASN A 37 2.79 -10.68 7.62
C ASN A 37 1.82 -11.38 8.58
N TYR A 38 2.33 -11.95 9.65
CA TYR A 38 1.50 -12.59 10.67
C TYR A 38 0.73 -11.54 11.47
N ALA A 39 -0.59 -11.50 11.26
CA ALA A 39 -1.48 -10.63 12.02
C ALA A 39 -1.58 -11.09 13.48
N SER A 40 -1.59 -10.14 14.41
CA SER A 40 -1.81 -10.48 15.82
C SER A 40 -3.23 -11.01 16.05
N PRO A 41 -3.46 -11.84 17.10
CA PRO A 41 -4.81 -12.27 17.47
C PRO A 41 -5.78 -11.10 17.68
N ALA A 42 -5.31 -9.95 18.16
CA ALA A 42 -6.13 -8.76 18.35
C ALA A 42 -6.63 -8.19 17.00
N VAL A 43 -5.78 -8.16 15.97
CA VAL A 43 -6.15 -7.74 14.61
C VAL A 43 -7.16 -8.71 14.00
N MET A 44 -6.91 -10.01 14.10
CA MET A 44 -7.83 -11.05 13.60
C MET A 44 -9.18 -10.98 14.30
N SER A 45 -9.21 -10.76 15.61
CA SER A 45 -10.44 -10.60 16.40
C SER A 45 -11.23 -9.35 15.99
N ALA A 46 -10.57 -8.24 15.73
CA ALA A 46 -11.22 -7.01 15.25
C ALA A 46 -11.82 -7.21 13.85
N GLN A 47 -11.10 -7.87 12.95
CA GLN A 47 -11.56 -8.16 11.60
C GLN A 47 -12.77 -9.09 11.58
N GLY A 48 -12.82 -10.11 12.45
CA GLY A 48 -13.93 -11.04 12.59
C GLY A 48 -15.06 -10.56 13.52
N SER A 49 -15.07 -9.29 13.91
CA SER A 49 -16.07 -8.72 14.82
C SER A 49 -17.36 -8.30 14.10
N GLN A 50 -18.31 -7.74 14.88
CA GLN A 50 -19.58 -7.20 14.36
C GLN A 50 -19.39 -6.07 13.34
N LEU A 51 -18.22 -5.44 13.26
CA LEU A 51 -17.88 -4.44 12.24
C LEU A 51 -18.01 -5.02 10.84
N THR A 52 -17.77 -6.34 10.68
CA THR A 52 -17.96 -7.09 9.43
C THR A 52 -19.38 -6.97 8.86
N ASN A 53 -20.39 -6.80 9.72
CA ASN A 53 -21.80 -6.72 9.31
C ASN A 53 -22.20 -5.32 8.81
N LYS A 54 -21.36 -4.30 9.01
CA LYS A 54 -21.76 -2.91 8.77
C LYS A 54 -21.35 -2.42 7.40
N TYR A 55 -22.34 -2.08 6.59
CA TYR A 55 -22.16 -1.37 5.32
C TYR A 55 -21.97 0.13 5.60
N ALA A 56 -20.81 0.68 5.27
CA ALA A 56 -20.37 2.01 5.68
C ALA A 56 -19.79 2.84 4.52
N GLU A 57 -20.49 2.85 3.38
CA GLU A 57 -20.11 3.66 2.23
C GLU A 57 -20.09 5.15 2.57
N GLY A 58 -19.09 5.87 2.07
CA GLY A 58 -18.82 7.26 2.40
C GLY A 58 -17.71 7.39 3.45
N TYR A 59 -17.64 8.54 4.11
CA TYR A 59 -16.60 8.84 5.11
C TYR A 59 -17.22 9.10 6.49
N PRO A 60 -16.43 9.04 7.58
CA PRO A 60 -16.90 9.36 8.93
C PRO A 60 -17.67 10.68 9.00
N GLY A 61 -18.92 10.62 9.45
CA GLY A 61 -19.83 11.78 9.51
C GLY A 61 -20.49 12.16 8.18
N LYS A 62 -20.14 11.49 7.08
CA LYS A 62 -20.70 11.72 5.73
C LYS A 62 -21.00 10.37 5.05
N ARG A 63 -21.81 9.54 5.71
CA ARG A 63 -22.19 8.21 5.22
C ARG A 63 -23.48 8.29 4.38
N TYR A 64 -23.59 7.38 3.42
CA TYR A 64 -24.81 7.22 2.64
C TYR A 64 -25.90 6.47 3.42
N TYR A 65 -25.54 5.73 4.48
CA TYR A 65 -26.43 4.88 5.28
C TYR A 65 -26.36 5.23 6.76
N GLY A 66 -27.48 4.98 7.48
CA GLY A 66 -27.56 5.18 8.92
C GLY A 66 -26.82 4.09 9.73
N GLY A 67 -26.70 4.32 11.03
CA GLY A 67 -26.13 3.33 11.98
C GLY A 67 -24.61 3.25 11.95
N CYS A 68 -23.91 4.27 11.46
CA CYS A 68 -22.45 4.28 11.30
C CYS A 68 -21.69 4.93 12.45
N GLN A 69 -22.38 5.39 13.51
CA GLN A 69 -21.78 6.15 14.59
C GLN A 69 -20.58 5.45 15.26
N PHE A 70 -20.57 4.13 15.33
CA PHE A 70 -19.49 3.38 15.95
C PHE A 70 -18.36 3.04 14.96
N VAL A 71 -18.70 2.65 13.72
CA VAL A 71 -17.68 2.40 12.68
C VAL A 71 -16.95 3.68 12.30
N ASP A 72 -17.62 4.84 12.39
CA ASP A 72 -17.01 6.15 12.20
C ASP A 72 -15.88 6.40 13.20
N GLU A 73 -16.10 6.05 14.48
CA GLU A 73 -15.05 6.23 15.50
C GLU A 73 -13.87 5.28 15.28
N VAL A 74 -14.12 4.03 14.85
CA VAL A 74 -13.05 3.10 14.51
C VAL A 74 -12.20 3.62 13.34
N GLU A 75 -12.86 4.15 12.30
CA GLU A 75 -12.15 4.73 11.15
C GLU A 75 -11.35 5.99 11.55
N ARG A 76 -11.93 6.88 12.36
CA ARG A 76 -11.22 8.06 12.91
C ARG A 76 -10.00 7.68 13.73
N ILE A 77 -10.11 6.65 14.57
CA ILE A 77 -8.98 6.12 15.36
C ILE A 77 -7.89 5.59 14.43
N ALA A 78 -8.24 4.84 13.38
CA ALA A 78 -7.27 4.32 12.42
C ALA A 78 -6.55 5.45 11.68
N ILE A 79 -7.28 6.45 11.21
CA ILE A 79 -6.71 7.66 10.56
C ILE A 79 -5.76 8.39 11.52
N ALA A 80 -6.19 8.63 12.76
CA ALA A 80 -5.38 9.34 13.75
C ALA A 80 -4.08 8.57 14.08
N ARG A 81 -4.17 7.24 14.22
CA ARG A 81 -3.02 6.39 14.48
C ARG A 81 -2.04 6.34 13.31
N ALA A 82 -2.53 6.29 12.07
CA ALA A 82 -1.68 6.35 10.89
C ALA A 82 -0.94 7.70 10.79
N LYS A 83 -1.63 8.82 11.04
CA LYS A 83 -1.00 10.14 11.14
C LYS A 83 0.09 10.19 12.21
N LYS A 84 -0.22 9.69 13.41
CA LYS A 84 0.72 9.64 14.52
C LYS A 84 1.95 8.80 14.21
N LEU A 85 1.75 7.68 13.51
CA LEU A 85 2.82 6.73 13.20
C LEU A 85 3.78 7.24 12.11
N PHE A 86 3.25 7.90 11.09
CA PHE A 86 4.01 8.24 9.88
C PHE A 86 4.21 9.73 9.66
N CYS A 87 3.19 10.56 9.92
CA CYS A 87 3.27 11.98 9.61
C CYS A 87 3.92 12.80 10.72
N GLU A 88 3.55 12.54 11.98
CA GLU A 88 4.10 13.29 13.13
C GLU A 88 5.63 13.17 13.26
N PRO A 89 6.26 11.98 13.11
CA PRO A 89 7.71 11.86 13.17
C PRO A 89 8.46 12.64 12.08
N ALA A 90 7.80 12.84 10.93
CA ALA A 90 8.34 13.61 9.81
C ALA A 90 8.01 15.11 9.90
N GLY A 91 7.20 15.53 10.86
CA GLY A 91 6.75 16.92 11.00
C GLY A 91 5.87 17.41 9.84
N VAL A 92 5.15 16.51 9.18
CA VAL A 92 4.29 16.83 8.04
C VAL A 92 2.82 16.59 8.36
N GLU A 93 1.94 17.31 7.69
CA GLU A 93 0.50 17.08 7.74
C GLU A 93 0.01 16.52 6.40
N MET A 94 -0.61 15.33 6.42
CA MET A 94 -1.20 14.69 5.26
C MET A 94 -2.62 14.22 5.56
N ALA A 95 -3.48 14.21 4.55
CA ALA A 95 -4.74 13.48 4.61
C ALA A 95 -4.47 11.97 4.60
N VAL A 96 -5.27 11.22 5.35
CA VAL A 96 -5.13 9.76 5.44
C VAL A 96 -6.46 9.11 5.09
N ASN A 97 -6.41 8.11 4.21
CA ASN A 97 -7.52 7.24 3.88
C ASN A 97 -7.13 5.79 4.24
N VAL A 98 -7.95 5.15 5.09
CA VAL A 98 -7.71 3.78 5.57
C VAL A 98 -8.73 2.78 5.00
N GLN A 99 -9.49 3.17 3.97
CA GLN A 99 -10.56 2.34 3.40
C GLN A 99 -10.08 1.29 2.38
N PRO A 100 -8.97 1.46 1.64
CA PRO A 100 -8.52 0.43 0.71
C PRO A 100 -8.32 -0.92 1.41
N HIS A 101 -8.82 -1.99 0.80
CA HIS A 101 -8.69 -3.35 1.36
C HIS A 101 -7.31 -3.98 1.07
N SER A 102 -6.51 -3.38 0.20
CA SER A 102 -5.18 -3.87 -0.18
C SER A 102 -4.32 -2.74 -0.74
N GLY A 103 -2.99 -2.94 -0.75
CA GLY A 103 -2.07 -2.01 -1.42
C GLY A 103 -2.38 -1.85 -2.90
N ALA A 104 -2.76 -2.93 -3.59
CA ALA A 104 -3.17 -2.85 -5.00
C ALA A 104 -4.40 -1.95 -5.21
N GLN A 105 -5.39 -1.99 -4.30
CA GLN A 105 -6.54 -1.08 -4.36
C GLN A 105 -6.14 0.36 -4.03
N ALA A 106 -5.26 0.56 -3.05
CA ALA A 106 -4.73 1.89 -2.73
C ALA A 106 -4.03 2.50 -3.95
N ASN A 107 -3.15 1.73 -4.61
CA ASN A 107 -2.47 2.15 -5.82
C ASN A 107 -3.47 2.47 -6.95
N ALA A 108 -4.47 1.61 -7.17
CA ALA A 108 -5.50 1.86 -8.18
C ALA A 108 -6.27 3.17 -7.90
N ALA A 109 -6.61 3.42 -6.64
CA ALA A 109 -7.30 4.65 -6.25
C ALA A 109 -6.45 5.90 -6.54
N VAL A 110 -5.14 5.85 -6.26
CA VAL A 110 -4.21 6.95 -6.60
C VAL A 110 -4.17 7.16 -8.11
N PHE A 111 -3.96 6.10 -8.88
CA PHE A 111 -3.88 6.19 -10.35
C PHE A 111 -5.15 6.81 -10.93
N MET A 112 -6.33 6.36 -10.48
CA MET A 112 -7.62 6.92 -10.93
C MET A 112 -7.86 8.36 -10.48
N ALA A 113 -7.23 8.79 -9.38
CA ALA A 113 -7.36 10.16 -8.89
C ALA A 113 -6.49 11.16 -9.65
N VAL A 114 -5.30 10.74 -10.12
CA VAL A 114 -4.28 11.66 -10.66
C VAL A 114 -3.98 11.47 -12.14
N LEU A 115 -4.42 10.37 -12.76
CA LEU A 115 -4.17 10.03 -14.16
C LEU A 115 -5.48 9.86 -14.93
N ASN A 116 -5.46 10.19 -16.22
CA ASN A 116 -6.47 9.78 -17.18
C ASN A 116 -5.98 8.57 -17.97
N GLU A 117 -6.88 7.82 -18.58
CA GLU A 117 -6.54 6.69 -19.45
C GLU A 117 -5.55 7.13 -20.53
N GLY A 118 -4.48 6.35 -20.70
CA GLY A 118 -3.40 6.63 -21.64
C GLY A 118 -2.33 7.61 -21.13
N ASP A 119 -2.52 8.23 -19.97
CA ASP A 119 -1.47 9.09 -19.38
C ASP A 119 -0.20 8.30 -19.08
N THR A 120 0.93 8.97 -19.21
CA THR A 120 2.24 8.38 -18.94
C THR A 120 2.59 8.48 -17.45
N PHE A 121 3.07 7.39 -16.90
CA PHE A 121 3.71 7.33 -15.59
C PHE A 121 5.00 6.51 -15.64
N MET A 122 5.81 6.61 -14.60
CA MET A 122 7.02 5.80 -14.44
C MET A 122 6.91 4.93 -13.19
N GLY A 123 7.45 3.73 -13.24
CA GLY A 123 7.51 2.79 -12.12
C GLY A 123 8.69 1.85 -12.28
N MET A 124 9.08 1.22 -11.17
CA MET A 124 10.16 0.24 -11.21
C MET A 124 9.76 -1.00 -12.01
N SER A 125 10.64 -1.45 -12.89
CA SER A 125 10.47 -2.68 -13.66
C SER A 125 10.21 -3.88 -12.73
N LEU A 126 9.28 -4.74 -13.11
CA LEU A 126 9.00 -5.98 -12.36
C LEU A 126 10.24 -6.88 -12.27
N ALA A 127 11.05 -6.93 -13.34
CA ALA A 127 12.27 -7.73 -13.38
C ALA A 127 13.34 -7.23 -12.38
N ASP A 128 13.29 -5.95 -12.05
CA ASP A 128 14.25 -5.29 -11.16
C ASP A 128 13.72 -5.11 -9.72
N GLY A 129 12.56 -5.70 -9.41
CA GLY A 129 12.00 -5.72 -8.07
C GLY A 129 10.75 -4.85 -7.88
N GLY A 130 10.19 -4.27 -8.93
CA GLY A 130 8.93 -3.52 -8.87
C GLY A 130 7.73 -4.40 -8.53
N HIS A 131 6.60 -3.78 -8.21
CA HIS A 131 5.33 -4.46 -7.97
C HIS A 131 4.51 -4.57 -9.26
N LEU A 132 3.59 -5.54 -9.32
CA LEU A 132 2.66 -5.71 -10.46
C LEU A 132 1.90 -4.42 -10.80
N SER A 133 1.46 -3.67 -9.78
CA SER A 133 0.74 -2.40 -9.95
C SER A 133 1.63 -1.22 -10.33
N HIS A 134 2.93 -1.43 -10.55
CA HIS A 134 3.87 -0.41 -11.04
C HIS A 134 4.05 -0.44 -12.55
N GLY A 135 3.08 -0.99 -13.30
CA GLY A 135 3.07 -0.93 -14.77
C GLY A 135 3.18 -2.26 -15.50
N MET A 136 3.08 -3.37 -14.79
CA MET A 136 3.07 -4.69 -15.42
C MET A 136 1.90 -4.80 -16.42
N HIS A 137 2.16 -5.21 -17.64
CA HIS A 137 1.21 -5.13 -18.77
C HIS A 137 -0.12 -5.90 -18.59
N LEU A 138 -0.15 -6.92 -17.73
CA LEU A 138 -1.40 -7.63 -17.40
C LEU A 138 -2.16 -7.01 -16.23
N ASN A 139 -1.53 -6.11 -15.47
CA ASN A 139 -2.14 -5.39 -14.37
C ASN A 139 -2.96 -4.19 -14.89
N PHE A 140 -3.89 -3.67 -14.07
CA PHE A 140 -4.67 -2.47 -14.42
C PHE A 140 -3.74 -1.32 -14.83
N SER A 141 -2.63 -1.13 -14.12
CA SER A 141 -1.69 -0.03 -14.35
C SER A 141 -1.05 -0.07 -15.73
N GLY A 142 -0.68 -1.25 -16.23
CA GLY A 142 -0.14 -1.41 -17.58
C GLY A 142 -1.21 -1.53 -18.68
N LYS A 143 -2.49 -1.77 -18.32
CA LYS A 143 -3.60 -1.85 -19.28
C LYS A 143 -4.21 -0.50 -19.61
N PHE A 144 -4.35 0.36 -18.61
CA PHE A 144 -5.05 1.65 -18.76
C PHE A 144 -4.11 2.83 -18.95
N PHE A 145 -2.84 2.70 -18.56
CA PHE A 145 -1.87 3.78 -18.58
C PHE A 145 -0.61 3.38 -19.33
N HIS A 146 0.13 4.39 -19.81
CA HIS A 146 1.41 4.16 -20.47
C HIS A 146 2.55 4.17 -19.46
N CYS A 147 3.09 2.98 -19.14
CA CYS A 147 4.20 2.84 -18.22
C CYS A 147 5.54 2.97 -18.94
N VAL A 148 6.40 3.87 -18.46
CA VAL A 148 7.83 3.91 -18.81
C VAL A 148 8.59 3.34 -17.61
N PRO A 149 9.09 2.10 -17.71
CA PRO A 149 9.78 1.48 -16.59
C PRO A 149 11.18 2.05 -16.41
N TYR A 150 11.60 2.17 -15.14
CA TYR A 150 13.01 2.35 -14.79
C TYR A 150 13.53 1.07 -14.10
N GLY A 151 14.84 0.88 -14.11
CA GLY A 151 15.48 -0.33 -13.60
C GLY A 151 16.69 -0.04 -12.74
N LEU A 152 17.55 -1.06 -12.64
CA LEU A 152 18.81 -1.02 -11.91
C LEU A 152 19.98 -0.80 -12.88
N GLY A 153 21.03 -0.16 -12.40
CA GLY A 153 22.31 -0.11 -13.08
C GLY A 153 23.09 -1.43 -13.01
N GLU A 154 24.27 -1.47 -13.61
CA GLU A 154 25.16 -2.63 -13.59
C GLU A 154 25.62 -3.01 -12.17
N ASP A 155 25.55 -2.08 -11.22
CA ASP A 155 25.87 -2.27 -9.80
C ASP A 155 24.68 -2.74 -8.96
N GLU A 156 23.59 -3.13 -9.60
CA GLU A 156 22.32 -3.58 -8.99
C GLU A 156 21.65 -2.51 -8.10
N LYS A 157 21.96 -1.23 -8.32
CA LYS A 157 21.29 -0.11 -7.65
C LYS A 157 20.39 0.65 -8.62
N ILE A 158 19.40 1.36 -8.04
CA ILE A 158 18.58 2.29 -8.81
C ILE A 158 19.50 3.35 -9.43
N ASP A 159 19.50 3.43 -10.77
CA ASP A 159 20.24 4.46 -11.51
C ASP A 159 19.39 5.73 -11.57
N TYR A 160 19.62 6.64 -10.63
CA TYR A 160 18.86 7.89 -10.53
C TYR A 160 19.11 8.83 -11.73
N ASP A 161 20.26 8.76 -12.37
CA ASP A 161 20.55 9.58 -13.56
C ASP A 161 19.75 9.07 -14.76
N GLU A 162 19.62 7.76 -14.89
CA GLU A 162 18.74 7.15 -15.89
C GLU A 162 17.26 7.43 -15.59
N VAL A 163 16.82 7.37 -14.32
CA VAL A 163 15.46 7.78 -13.93
C VAL A 163 15.19 9.21 -14.33
N GLU A 164 16.14 10.12 -14.10
CA GLU A 164 16.01 11.54 -14.47
C GLU A 164 15.97 11.72 -15.99
N ARG A 165 16.81 11.01 -16.72
CA ARG A 165 16.82 11.05 -18.20
C ARG A 165 15.48 10.59 -18.77
N LEU A 166 14.97 9.44 -18.29
CA LEU A 166 13.67 8.89 -18.70
C LEU A 166 12.53 9.84 -18.35
N ALA A 167 12.54 10.44 -17.16
CA ALA A 167 11.52 11.40 -16.75
C ALA A 167 11.48 12.64 -17.65
N LYS A 168 12.65 13.18 -18.06
CA LYS A 168 12.75 14.32 -18.98
C LYS A 168 12.22 14.00 -20.37
N GLU A 169 12.47 12.78 -20.86
CA GLU A 169 11.98 12.32 -22.16
C GLU A 169 10.48 12.02 -22.15
N ALA A 170 10.04 11.22 -21.19
CA ALA A 170 8.66 10.72 -21.13
C ALA A 170 7.66 11.74 -20.59
N LYS A 171 8.13 12.71 -19.78
CA LYS A 171 7.30 13.73 -19.09
C LYS A 171 6.08 13.11 -18.42
N PRO A 172 6.29 12.13 -17.51
CA PRO A 172 5.19 11.44 -16.84
C PRO A 172 4.40 12.41 -15.97
N LYS A 173 3.14 12.08 -15.68
CA LYS A 173 2.34 12.79 -14.68
C LYS A 173 2.55 12.25 -13.26
N LEU A 174 3.03 11.01 -13.15
CA LEU A 174 3.27 10.32 -11.89
C LEU A 174 4.57 9.52 -11.99
N ILE A 175 5.41 9.61 -10.97
CA ILE A 175 6.52 8.68 -10.76
C ILE A 175 6.22 7.87 -9.52
N VAL A 176 6.24 6.54 -9.64
CA VAL A 176 6.04 5.61 -8.54
C VAL A 176 7.41 5.12 -8.08
N ALA A 177 7.80 5.49 -6.87
CA ALA A 177 8.97 4.93 -6.18
C ALA A 177 8.52 3.86 -5.20
N GLY A 178 9.31 2.81 -5.05
CA GLY A 178 8.99 1.68 -4.20
C GLY A 178 9.23 0.36 -4.90
N ALA A 179 9.36 -0.69 -4.13
CA ALA A 179 9.71 -2.00 -4.63
C ALA A 179 9.17 -3.12 -3.74
N SER A 180 8.91 -4.27 -4.35
CA SER A 180 8.59 -5.51 -3.64
C SER A 180 9.83 -6.35 -3.33
N ALA A 181 10.87 -6.25 -4.15
CA ALA A 181 12.07 -7.10 -4.07
C ALA A 181 13.37 -6.31 -4.31
N TYR A 182 13.52 -5.16 -3.65
CA TYR A 182 14.73 -4.36 -3.66
C TYR A 182 15.23 -4.17 -2.22
N SER A 183 16.41 -4.70 -1.91
CA SER A 183 16.93 -4.78 -0.54
C SER A 183 17.67 -3.54 -0.06
N LEU A 184 18.02 -2.62 -0.95
CA LEU A 184 18.77 -1.43 -0.62
C LEU A 184 17.85 -0.26 -0.25
N LYS A 185 18.43 0.78 0.36
CA LYS A 185 17.71 1.99 0.70
C LYS A 185 17.39 2.80 -0.56
N ILE A 186 16.16 3.30 -0.63
CA ILE A 186 15.70 4.18 -1.71
C ILE A 186 15.90 5.63 -1.27
N ASP A 187 16.46 6.46 -2.14
CA ASP A 187 16.58 7.90 -1.95
C ASP A 187 15.30 8.60 -2.43
N PHE A 188 14.34 8.76 -1.52
CA PHE A 188 13.07 9.43 -1.81
C PHE A 188 13.23 10.92 -2.11
N LYS A 189 14.26 11.56 -1.54
CA LYS A 189 14.57 12.96 -1.84
C LYS A 189 14.97 13.12 -3.31
N ARG A 190 15.85 12.25 -3.79
CA ARG A 190 16.28 12.29 -5.20
C ARG A 190 15.11 12.00 -6.15
N PHE A 191 14.23 11.05 -5.81
CA PHE A 191 13.00 10.82 -6.58
C PHE A 191 12.08 12.05 -6.60
N ALA A 192 11.92 12.75 -5.49
CA ALA A 192 11.12 13.98 -5.44
C ALA A 192 11.71 15.09 -6.31
N GLU A 193 13.03 15.30 -6.26
CA GLU A 193 13.73 16.25 -7.10
C GLU A 193 13.51 15.95 -8.57
N ILE A 194 13.61 14.67 -8.97
CA ILE A 194 13.37 14.25 -10.36
C ILE A 194 11.91 14.48 -10.75
N ALA A 195 10.96 13.97 -9.97
CA ALA A 195 9.53 14.07 -10.27
C ALA A 195 9.09 15.54 -10.41
N HIS A 196 9.40 16.36 -9.43
CA HIS A 196 9.01 17.77 -9.43
C HIS A 196 9.72 18.59 -10.53
N SER A 197 10.94 18.21 -10.94
CA SER A 197 11.65 18.89 -12.04
C SER A 197 10.94 18.79 -13.40
N VAL A 198 10.13 17.74 -13.58
CA VAL A 198 9.34 17.51 -14.80
C VAL A 198 7.84 17.79 -14.61
N GLY A 199 7.44 18.27 -13.43
CA GLY A 199 6.05 18.57 -13.08
C GLY A 199 5.19 17.33 -12.78
N ALA A 200 5.83 16.19 -12.49
CA ALA A 200 5.17 14.96 -12.06
C ALA A 200 4.91 14.95 -10.56
N LEU A 201 3.88 14.22 -10.13
CA LEU A 201 3.71 13.84 -8.73
C LEU A 201 4.64 12.67 -8.38
N LEU A 202 5.14 12.65 -7.15
CA LEU A 202 5.83 11.50 -6.57
C LEU A 202 4.87 10.69 -5.71
N MET A 203 4.62 9.45 -6.09
CA MET A 203 3.96 8.44 -5.26
C MET A 203 5.02 7.49 -4.71
N VAL A 204 4.97 7.22 -3.41
CA VAL A 204 5.80 6.17 -2.80
C VAL A 204 4.92 5.04 -2.33
N ASP A 205 5.12 3.86 -2.92
CA ASP A 205 4.57 2.60 -2.42
C ASP A 205 5.56 1.99 -1.44
N MET A 206 5.25 2.11 -0.14
CA MET A 206 6.11 1.62 0.94
C MET A 206 5.64 0.30 1.55
N ALA A 207 4.71 -0.40 0.91
CA ALA A 207 4.02 -1.57 1.48
C ALA A 207 4.98 -2.58 2.13
N HIS A 208 6.09 -2.92 1.47
CA HIS A 208 7.02 -3.94 1.96
C HIS A 208 7.96 -3.47 3.08
N TYR A 209 8.16 -2.17 3.25
CA TYR A 209 9.10 -1.62 4.24
C TYR A 209 8.48 -0.58 5.18
N ALA A 210 7.15 -0.46 5.18
CA ALA A 210 6.43 0.47 6.05
C ALA A 210 6.73 0.26 7.54
N GLY A 211 6.88 -0.99 7.98
CA GLY A 211 7.28 -1.32 9.34
C GLY A 211 8.68 -0.82 9.70
N LEU A 212 9.62 -0.89 8.75
CA LEU A 212 10.99 -0.39 8.94
C LEU A 212 11.03 1.14 8.97
N ILE A 213 10.18 1.80 8.18
CA ILE A 213 10.01 3.27 8.21
C ILE A 213 9.43 3.69 9.55
N ALA A 214 8.36 3.04 10.01
CA ALA A 214 7.75 3.31 11.31
C ALA A 214 8.72 3.13 12.48
N ALA A 215 9.63 2.16 12.36
CA ALA A 215 10.69 1.91 13.35
C ALA A 215 11.90 2.87 13.23
N GLY A 216 11.93 3.74 12.22
CA GLY A 216 13.02 4.70 12.00
C GLY A 216 14.33 4.08 11.49
N VAL A 217 14.30 2.84 11.00
CA VAL A 217 15.51 2.13 10.50
C VAL A 217 15.63 2.15 8.97
N TYR A 218 14.62 2.63 8.28
CA TYR A 218 14.60 2.85 6.84
C TYR A 218 14.23 4.30 6.52
N PRO A 219 14.73 4.89 5.42
CA PRO A 219 14.41 6.26 5.04
C PRO A 219 12.89 6.49 4.94
N SER A 220 12.42 7.60 5.46
CA SER A 220 11.01 7.99 5.39
C SER A 220 10.73 8.73 4.07
N PRO A 221 9.64 8.40 3.35
CA PRO A 221 9.20 9.16 2.19
C PRO A 221 8.44 10.44 2.59
N PHE A 222 8.00 10.53 3.85
CA PHE A 222 7.20 11.65 4.34
C PHE A 222 8.02 12.94 4.35
N GLY A 223 7.48 13.98 3.74
CA GLY A 223 8.16 15.25 3.48
C GLY A 223 8.78 15.36 2.08
N TYR A 224 8.81 14.25 1.33
CA TYR A 224 9.28 14.22 -0.06
C TYR A 224 8.17 13.81 -1.04
N ALA A 225 7.41 12.76 -0.69
CA ALA A 225 6.34 12.23 -1.51
C ALA A 225 5.07 13.09 -1.42
N ASP A 226 4.39 13.24 -2.57
CA ASP A 226 3.06 13.86 -2.64
C ASP A 226 1.98 12.87 -2.17
N ILE A 227 2.20 11.56 -2.43
CA ILE A 227 1.27 10.48 -2.09
C ILE A 227 2.09 9.29 -1.57
N VAL A 228 1.57 8.62 -0.53
CA VAL A 228 2.19 7.41 0.04
C VAL A 228 1.11 6.32 0.16
N THR A 229 1.43 5.09 -0.27
CA THR A 229 0.57 3.90 -0.15
C THR A 229 1.29 2.75 0.56
#